data_9d86ccd0161fc09dabe0f2423a529412
#
_entry.id   9d86ccd0161fc09dabe0f2423a529412
#
_cell.length_a   1.000
_cell.length_b   1.000
_cell.length_c   1.000
_cell.angle_alpha   90.00
_cell.angle_beta   90.00
_cell.angle_gamma   90.00
#
_symmetry.space_group_name_H-M   'P 1'
#
loop_
_entity.id
_entity.type
_entity.pdbx_description
1 polymer ?
#
loop_
_entity_poly.entity_id
_entity_poly.type
_entity_poly.pdbx_seq_one_letter_code
_entity_poly.pdbx_strand_id
1 'polypeptide(L)'
;MAHDHSAHSVQHIVPGFGADRAAHYDAQAALSLAGVQAMYELVVSAMTARLDGQQDASLLAVGLGTGTELVPYLRFDVPRWRFTGIDPSSAMLDVARKRLETEGLLSRTHIHVGELKSLPEGPPFDGAQMMGILHHVEGDAARLGLLREVARRLKPGAPLVIGCRVGKDPVLTDVEFRRLRAHGIPKEELDHRRKLFDAKVTPIESDAALAGMLEQAGFTPPKPLFVSLQFKVFLTQSGTASQG
;
A
#
# COMPACT_ATOMS: atom_id res chain seq x y z
N MET A 1 -27.06 18.35 35.65
CA MET A 1 -25.65 18.48 35.25
C MET A 1 -25.29 17.31 34.37
N ALA A 2 -25.34 17.51 33.06
CA ALA A 2 -25.03 16.50 32.08
C ALA A 2 -23.54 16.66 31.74
N HIS A 3 -22.74 15.62 31.97
CA HIS A 3 -21.35 15.57 31.55
C HIS A 3 -21.33 15.13 30.09
N ASP A 4 -21.00 16.09 29.24
CA ASP A 4 -20.68 15.91 27.84
C ASP A 4 -19.32 15.19 27.73
N HIS A 5 -19.35 13.90 27.36
CA HIS A 5 -18.17 13.16 26.97
C HIS A 5 -18.04 13.22 25.44
N SER A 6 -17.60 14.37 24.96
CA SER A 6 -17.10 14.46 23.58
C SER A 6 -15.82 13.62 23.47
N ALA A 7 -15.96 12.41 22.97
CA ALA A 7 -14.85 11.54 22.58
C ALA A 7 -14.04 12.24 21.46
N HIS A 8 -12.93 12.85 21.84
CA HIS A 8 -11.92 13.29 20.90
C HIS A 8 -11.32 12.04 20.26
N SER A 9 -11.79 11.70 19.07
CA SER A 9 -11.12 10.73 18.21
C SER A 9 -9.74 11.29 17.87
N VAL A 10 -8.71 10.76 18.51
CA VAL A 10 -7.32 11.04 18.17
C VAL A 10 -7.10 10.50 16.75
N GLN A 11 -7.16 11.39 15.77
CA GLN A 11 -6.69 11.11 14.43
C GLN A 11 -5.18 10.86 14.52
N HIS A 12 -4.77 9.60 14.48
CA HIS A 12 -3.37 9.23 14.22
C HIS A 12 -3.07 9.54 12.74
N ILE A 13 -2.99 10.85 12.43
CA ILE A 13 -2.42 11.30 11.16
C ILE A 13 -0.96 10.87 11.21
N VAL A 14 -0.55 9.96 10.32
CA VAL A 14 0.85 9.62 10.16
C VAL A 14 1.60 10.91 9.83
N PRO A 15 2.49 11.41 10.73
CA PRO A 15 3.14 12.69 10.51
C PRO A 15 3.94 12.64 9.20
N GLY A 16 3.63 13.50 8.23
CA GLY A 16 4.39 13.63 6.99
C GLY A 16 3.66 13.44 5.66
N PHE A 17 2.34 13.16 5.65
CA PHE A 17 1.54 13.07 4.42
C PHE A 17 0.53 14.24 4.30
N GLY A 18 1.01 15.48 4.50
CA GLY A 18 0.23 16.71 4.32
C GLY A 18 0.14 17.14 2.84
N ALA A 19 -0.58 18.26 2.59
CA ALA A 19 -0.86 18.77 1.25
C ALA A 19 0.39 19.01 0.38
N ASP A 20 1.46 19.59 0.95
CA ASP A 20 2.70 19.85 0.22
C ASP A 20 3.38 18.56 -0.26
N ARG A 21 3.37 17.52 0.58
CA ARG A 21 3.91 16.22 0.20
C ARG A 21 3.04 15.52 -0.84
N ALA A 22 1.72 15.58 -0.70
CA ALA A 22 0.79 14.95 -1.63
C ALA A 22 0.97 15.48 -3.07
N ALA A 23 1.21 16.80 -3.22
CA ALA A 23 1.41 17.43 -4.54
C ALA A 23 2.67 16.93 -5.28
N HIS A 24 3.69 16.48 -4.54
CA HIS A 24 4.98 16.04 -5.10
C HIS A 24 5.26 14.54 -4.91
N TYR A 25 4.33 13.81 -4.31
CA TYR A 25 4.54 12.43 -3.87
C TYR A 25 4.98 11.50 -5.00
N ASP A 26 4.28 11.52 -6.14
CA ASP A 26 4.55 10.60 -7.24
C ASP A 26 5.91 10.85 -7.90
N ALA A 27 6.29 12.11 -8.06
CA ALA A 27 7.61 12.47 -8.57
C ALA A 27 8.70 11.97 -7.62
N GLN A 28 8.49 12.14 -6.31
CA GLN A 28 9.42 11.65 -5.30
C GLN A 28 9.48 10.11 -5.25
N ALA A 29 8.33 9.44 -5.36
CA ALA A 29 8.25 7.98 -5.42
C ALA A 29 8.97 7.44 -6.65
N ALA A 30 8.78 8.05 -7.82
CA ALA A 30 9.46 7.68 -9.06
C ALA A 30 10.98 7.85 -8.98
N LEU A 31 11.44 8.88 -8.25
CA LEU A 31 12.86 9.08 -7.99
C LEU A 31 13.41 8.07 -6.96
N SER A 32 12.68 7.77 -5.90
CA SER A 32 13.15 6.88 -4.83
C SER A 32 13.10 5.41 -5.22
N LEU A 33 12.09 5.00 -6.01
CA LEU A 33 11.88 3.61 -6.39
C LEU A 33 12.20 3.40 -7.88
N ALA A 34 13.36 2.82 -8.15
CA ALA A 34 13.73 2.46 -9.51
C ALA A 34 12.75 1.41 -10.08
N GLY A 35 12.18 1.70 -11.26
CA GLY A 35 11.25 0.78 -11.92
C GLY A 35 9.82 0.80 -11.35
N VAL A 36 9.39 1.88 -10.68
CA VAL A 36 8.05 2.00 -10.08
C VAL A 36 6.91 1.72 -11.06
N GLN A 37 7.05 2.11 -12.33
CA GLN A 37 6.04 1.83 -13.35
C GLN A 37 5.95 0.35 -13.67
N ALA A 38 7.10 -0.33 -13.86
CA ALA A 38 7.15 -1.77 -14.06
C ALA A 38 6.61 -2.54 -12.83
N MET A 39 6.88 -2.02 -11.64
CA MET A 39 6.31 -2.58 -10.41
C MET A 39 4.78 -2.56 -10.43
N TYR A 40 4.17 -1.41 -10.72
CA TYR A 40 2.70 -1.32 -10.77
C TYR A 40 2.10 -2.18 -11.89
N GLU A 41 2.76 -2.28 -13.03
CA GLU A 41 2.35 -3.18 -14.12
C GLU A 41 2.35 -4.65 -13.66
N LEU A 42 3.39 -5.10 -12.94
CA LEU A 42 3.45 -6.45 -12.37
C LEU A 42 2.39 -6.68 -11.29
N VAL A 43 2.09 -5.66 -10.45
CA VAL A 43 1.01 -5.73 -9.46
C VAL A 43 -0.32 -6.02 -10.13
N VAL A 44 -0.67 -5.24 -11.15
CA VAL A 44 -1.93 -5.42 -11.89
C VAL A 44 -1.94 -6.72 -12.66
N SER A 45 -0.81 -7.10 -13.30
CA SER A 45 -0.68 -8.39 -14.00
C SER A 45 -0.91 -9.58 -13.07
N ALA A 46 -0.32 -9.53 -11.86
CA ALA A 46 -0.52 -10.58 -10.86
C ALA A 46 -1.97 -10.65 -10.39
N MET A 47 -2.60 -9.50 -10.14
CA MET A 47 -3.99 -9.42 -9.71
C MET A 47 -4.93 -9.96 -10.78
N THR A 48 -4.78 -9.53 -12.04
CA THR A 48 -5.63 -9.98 -13.15
C THR A 48 -5.42 -11.47 -13.46
N ALA A 49 -4.19 -11.98 -13.37
CA ALA A 49 -3.91 -13.40 -13.53
C ALA A 49 -4.54 -14.27 -12.44
N ARG A 50 -4.64 -13.73 -11.19
CA ARG A 50 -5.24 -14.47 -10.08
C ARG A 50 -6.77 -14.44 -10.09
N LEU A 51 -7.36 -13.44 -10.72
CA LEU A 51 -8.80 -13.23 -10.83
C LEU A 51 -9.29 -13.43 -12.28
N ASP A 52 -8.54 -14.23 -13.05
CA ASP A 52 -8.89 -14.55 -14.44
C ASP A 52 -10.31 -15.09 -14.55
N GLY A 53 -11.06 -14.61 -15.56
CA GLY A 53 -12.47 -14.93 -15.75
C GLY A 53 -13.46 -14.18 -14.84
N GLN A 54 -13.01 -13.44 -13.82
CA GLN A 54 -13.90 -12.63 -12.97
C GLN A 54 -14.20 -11.29 -13.63
N GLN A 55 -15.42 -11.13 -14.12
CA GLN A 55 -15.85 -9.90 -14.80
C GLN A 55 -16.14 -8.73 -13.85
N ASP A 56 -16.59 -9.01 -12.62
CA ASP A 56 -17.11 -8.03 -11.65
C ASP A 56 -16.33 -8.06 -10.32
N ALA A 57 -14.98 -8.17 -10.37
CA ALA A 57 -14.19 -8.22 -9.16
C ALA A 57 -14.22 -6.91 -8.36
N SER A 58 -14.25 -7.04 -7.04
CA SER A 58 -14.14 -5.96 -6.06
C SER A 58 -12.79 -6.01 -5.37
N LEU A 59 -11.97 -4.96 -5.49
CA LEU A 59 -10.62 -4.88 -4.96
C LEU A 59 -10.49 -3.85 -3.86
N LEU A 60 -9.71 -4.19 -2.83
CA LEU A 60 -9.35 -3.31 -1.72
C LEU A 60 -7.94 -2.76 -1.94
N ALA A 61 -7.78 -1.43 -1.98
CA ALA A 61 -6.49 -0.74 -1.99
C ALA A 61 -6.24 -0.12 -0.61
N VAL A 62 -5.35 -0.73 0.17
CA VAL A 62 -4.98 -0.28 1.52
C VAL A 62 -3.82 0.70 1.43
N GLY A 63 -4.06 1.96 1.82
CA GLY A 63 -3.13 3.06 1.62
C GLY A 63 -3.14 3.54 0.18
N LEU A 64 -4.31 3.92 -0.34
CA LEU A 64 -4.50 4.38 -1.72
C LEU A 64 -3.56 5.53 -2.12
N GLY A 65 -3.16 6.36 -1.15
CA GLY A 65 -2.30 7.50 -1.40
C GLY A 65 -2.87 8.43 -2.48
N THR A 66 -2.10 8.66 -3.53
CA THR A 66 -2.48 9.50 -4.67
C THR A 66 -3.25 8.76 -5.76
N GLY A 67 -3.57 7.48 -5.57
CA GLY A 67 -4.33 6.66 -6.52
C GLY A 67 -3.56 6.21 -7.76
N THR A 68 -2.26 6.50 -7.85
CA THR A 68 -1.41 6.13 -9.00
C THR A 68 -1.40 4.63 -9.27
N GLU A 69 -1.49 3.82 -8.24
CA GLU A 69 -1.47 2.36 -8.32
C GLU A 69 -2.70 1.74 -9.02
N LEU A 70 -3.81 2.49 -9.14
CA LEU A 70 -5.01 2.02 -9.84
C LEU A 70 -4.99 2.34 -11.34
N VAL A 71 -4.21 3.32 -11.79
CA VAL A 71 -4.17 3.76 -13.19
C VAL A 71 -3.79 2.63 -14.16
N PRO A 72 -2.81 1.76 -13.85
CA PRO A 72 -2.45 0.65 -14.75
C PRO A 72 -3.59 -0.33 -15.08
N TYR A 73 -4.63 -0.44 -14.23
CA TYR A 73 -5.80 -1.28 -14.52
C TYR A 73 -6.54 -0.90 -15.81
N LEU A 74 -6.37 0.35 -16.28
CA LEU A 74 -6.95 0.81 -17.55
C LEU A 74 -6.36 0.11 -18.78
N ARG A 75 -5.18 -0.50 -18.66
CA ARG A 75 -4.52 -1.25 -19.75
C ARG A 75 -4.95 -2.70 -19.81
N PHE A 76 -5.75 -3.15 -18.84
CA PHE A 76 -6.23 -4.53 -18.75
C PHE A 76 -7.75 -4.53 -19.01
N ASP A 77 -8.26 -5.58 -19.61
CA ASP A 77 -9.67 -5.72 -19.96
C ASP A 77 -10.52 -6.09 -18.73
N VAL A 78 -10.62 -5.13 -17.80
CA VAL A 78 -11.36 -5.27 -16.53
C VAL A 78 -12.33 -4.08 -16.32
N PRO A 79 -13.22 -3.77 -17.28
CA PRO A 79 -14.00 -2.54 -17.26
C PRO A 79 -15.04 -2.48 -16.12
N ARG A 80 -15.45 -3.63 -15.57
CA ARG A 80 -16.46 -3.73 -14.50
C ARG A 80 -15.89 -3.92 -13.11
N TRP A 81 -14.56 -4.03 -13.00
CA TRP A 81 -13.92 -4.12 -11.68
C TRP A 81 -14.12 -2.83 -10.89
N ARG A 82 -14.42 -3.00 -9.59
CA ARG A 82 -14.63 -1.91 -8.65
C ARG A 82 -13.52 -1.87 -7.62
N PHE A 83 -13.21 -0.68 -7.15
CA PHE A 83 -12.14 -0.46 -6.20
C PHE A 83 -12.68 0.21 -4.94
N THR A 84 -12.20 -0.18 -3.78
CA THR A 84 -12.35 0.54 -2.53
C THR A 84 -10.96 0.94 -2.06
N GLY A 85 -10.66 2.24 -2.10
CA GLY A 85 -9.38 2.80 -1.68
C GLY A 85 -9.51 3.47 -0.33
N ILE A 86 -8.59 3.18 0.57
CA ILE A 86 -8.55 3.79 1.90
C ILE A 86 -7.20 4.43 2.16
N ASP A 87 -7.20 5.59 2.80
CA ASP A 87 -6.01 6.27 3.29
C ASP A 87 -6.38 7.22 4.44
N PRO A 88 -5.58 7.30 5.52
CA PRO A 88 -5.86 8.24 6.61
C PRO A 88 -5.60 9.70 6.23
N SER A 89 -4.84 9.97 5.15
CA SER A 89 -4.54 11.33 4.68
C SER A 89 -5.58 11.83 3.68
N SER A 90 -6.46 12.74 4.11
CA SER A 90 -7.40 13.41 3.22
C SER A 90 -6.69 14.15 2.08
N ALA A 91 -5.52 14.76 2.34
CA ALA A 91 -4.73 15.45 1.34
C ALA A 91 -4.25 14.53 0.22
N MET A 92 -3.83 13.30 0.54
CA MET A 92 -3.46 12.29 -0.44
C MET A 92 -4.69 11.87 -1.26
N LEU A 93 -5.82 11.66 -0.59
CA LEU A 93 -7.07 11.27 -1.24
C LEU A 93 -7.68 12.38 -2.12
N ASP A 94 -7.43 13.64 -1.83
CA ASP A 94 -7.83 14.75 -2.71
C ASP A 94 -7.05 14.73 -4.05
N VAL A 95 -5.77 14.37 -4.00
CA VAL A 95 -4.98 14.12 -5.21
C VAL A 95 -5.49 12.88 -5.94
N ALA A 96 -5.79 11.80 -5.20
CA ALA A 96 -6.35 10.58 -5.77
C ALA A 96 -7.68 10.85 -6.50
N ARG A 97 -8.61 11.59 -5.89
CA ARG A 97 -9.91 11.94 -6.54
C ARG A 97 -9.70 12.61 -7.87
N LYS A 98 -8.87 13.66 -7.93
CA LYS A 98 -8.58 14.40 -9.16
C LYS A 98 -7.97 13.49 -10.23
N ARG A 99 -7.01 12.65 -9.85
CA ARG A 99 -6.40 11.69 -10.76
C ARG A 99 -7.41 10.69 -11.30
N LEU A 100 -8.13 10.02 -10.41
CA LEU A 100 -9.10 8.99 -10.80
C LEU A 100 -10.26 9.57 -11.63
N GLU A 101 -10.62 10.82 -11.40
CA GLU A 101 -11.57 11.55 -12.25
C GLU A 101 -10.99 11.77 -13.66
N THR A 102 -9.77 12.31 -13.75
CA THR A 102 -9.07 12.54 -15.03
C THR A 102 -8.89 11.24 -15.83
N GLU A 103 -8.59 10.14 -15.14
CA GLU A 103 -8.36 8.82 -15.74
C GLU A 103 -9.67 8.02 -15.97
N GLY A 104 -10.84 8.56 -15.59
CA GLY A 104 -12.13 7.88 -15.75
C GLY A 104 -12.36 6.69 -14.81
N LEU A 105 -11.59 6.60 -13.71
CA LEU A 105 -11.69 5.52 -12.72
C LEU A 105 -12.56 5.88 -11.51
N LEU A 106 -12.86 7.17 -11.28
CA LEU A 106 -13.55 7.61 -10.07
C LEU A 106 -14.95 6.98 -9.93
N SER A 107 -15.68 6.80 -11.03
CA SER A 107 -17.03 6.18 -11.02
C SER A 107 -17.01 4.70 -10.57
N ARG A 108 -15.84 4.06 -10.59
CA ARG A 108 -15.62 2.67 -10.17
C ARG A 108 -14.87 2.56 -8.85
N THR A 109 -14.54 3.69 -8.21
CA THR A 109 -13.70 3.74 -7.00
C THR A 109 -14.46 4.39 -5.85
N HIS A 110 -14.72 3.63 -4.80
CA HIS A 110 -15.14 4.15 -3.50
C HIS A 110 -13.91 4.60 -2.73
N ILE A 111 -13.89 5.85 -2.26
CA ILE A 111 -12.76 6.41 -1.49
C ILE A 111 -13.20 6.65 -0.05
N HIS A 112 -12.51 6.00 0.89
CA HIS A 112 -12.72 6.12 2.33
C HIS A 112 -11.54 6.84 3.00
N VAL A 113 -11.82 7.92 3.74
CA VAL A 113 -10.82 8.63 4.55
C VAL A 113 -10.74 7.98 5.92
N GLY A 114 -9.64 7.35 6.23
CA GLY A 114 -9.45 6.70 7.53
C GLY A 114 -8.54 5.48 7.47
N GLU A 115 -8.39 4.82 8.61
CA GLU A 115 -7.70 3.54 8.72
C GLU A 115 -8.63 2.39 8.29
N LEU A 116 -8.06 1.24 7.93
CA LEU A 116 -8.82 0.08 7.48
C LEU A 116 -9.92 -0.36 8.46
N LYS A 117 -9.64 -0.28 9.77
CA LYS A 117 -10.61 -0.61 10.82
C LYS A 117 -11.86 0.29 10.83
N SER A 118 -11.76 1.51 10.26
CA SER A 118 -12.88 2.46 10.18
C SER A 118 -13.74 2.25 8.93
N LEU A 119 -13.29 1.44 7.98
CA LEU A 119 -14.09 1.10 6.81
C LEU A 119 -15.30 0.27 7.26
N PRO A 120 -16.54 0.67 6.93
CA PRO A 120 -17.74 -0.11 7.27
C PRO A 120 -17.64 -1.57 6.83
N GLU A 121 -18.35 -2.43 7.54
CA GLU A 121 -18.49 -3.84 7.13
C GLU A 121 -19.26 -3.93 5.82
N GLY A 122 -18.88 -4.90 5.01
CA GLY A 122 -19.49 -5.14 3.70
C GLY A 122 -19.13 -6.52 3.16
N PRO A 123 -19.55 -6.83 1.94
CA PRO A 123 -19.14 -8.07 1.30
C PRO A 123 -17.60 -8.18 1.23
N PRO A 124 -17.05 -9.40 1.40
CA PRO A 124 -15.60 -9.59 1.30
C PRO A 124 -15.10 -9.33 -0.12
N PHE A 125 -13.90 -8.77 -0.22
CA PHE A 125 -13.24 -8.41 -1.48
C PHE A 125 -12.66 -9.63 -2.19
N ASP A 126 -12.63 -9.56 -3.52
CA ASP A 126 -12.02 -10.58 -4.39
C ASP A 126 -10.49 -10.54 -4.38
N GLY A 127 -9.90 -9.42 -3.96
CA GLY A 127 -8.47 -9.26 -3.81
C GLY A 127 -8.11 -7.95 -3.12
N ALA A 128 -6.85 -7.83 -2.70
CA ALA A 128 -6.34 -6.59 -2.12
C ALA A 128 -4.93 -6.27 -2.61
N GLN A 129 -4.60 -4.98 -2.60
CA GLN A 129 -3.25 -4.48 -2.74
C GLN A 129 -2.91 -3.53 -1.59
N MET A 130 -1.67 -3.60 -1.09
CA MET A 130 -1.16 -2.76 -0.02
C MET A 130 0.28 -2.36 -0.33
N MET A 131 0.44 -1.18 -0.93
CA MET A 131 1.72 -0.73 -1.47
C MET A 131 2.34 0.36 -0.60
N GLY A 132 3.52 0.10 -0.04
CA GLY A 132 4.27 1.10 0.70
C GLY A 132 3.76 1.42 2.11
N ILE A 133 2.92 0.58 2.72
CA ILE A 133 2.25 0.87 4.00
C ILE A 133 2.94 0.22 5.19
N LEU A 134 3.26 -1.08 5.11
CA LEU A 134 3.62 -1.87 6.29
C LEU A 134 4.86 -1.36 7.04
N HIS A 135 5.83 -0.76 6.33
CA HIS A 135 7.03 -0.18 6.92
C HIS A 135 6.81 1.21 7.57
N HIS A 136 5.60 1.75 7.49
CA HIS A 136 5.16 2.93 8.24
C HIS A 136 4.34 2.58 9.49
N VAL A 137 3.96 1.31 9.63
CA VAL A 137 3.26 0.82 10.83
C VAL A 137 4.29 0.47 11.90
N GLU A 138 4.17 1.06 13.08
CA GLU A 138 5.11 0.88 14.16
C GLU A 138 4.80 -0.39 14.97
N GLY A 139 5.81 -1.24 15.09
CA GLY A 139 5.76 -2.48 15.88
C GLY A 139 5.05 -3.65 15.19
N ASP A 140 5.55 -4.85 15.46
CA ASP A 140 5.09 -6.07 14.80
C ASP A 140 3.66 -6.46 15.17
N ALA A 141 3.22 -6.15 16.39
CA ALA A 141 1.84 -6.39 16.81
C ALA A 141 0.83 -5.57 16.01
N ALA A 142 1.14 -4.28 15.73
CA ALA A 142 0.29 -3.43 14.92
C ALA A 142 0.29 -3.86 13.45
N ARG A 143 1.45 -4.25 12.91
CA ARG A 143 1.59 -4.82 11.56
C ARG A 143 0.77 -6.08 11.38
N LEU A 144 0.88 -7.00 12.33
CA LEU A 144 0.09 -8.25 12.35
C LEU A 144 -1.42 -7.95 12.47
N GLY A 145 -1.80 -6.97 13.31
CA GLY A 145 -3.17 -6.51 13.43
C GLY A 145 -3.75 -6.00 12.10
N LEU A 146 -2.97 -5.18 11.37
CA LEU A 146 -3.35 -4.69 10.05
C LEU A 146 -3.48 -5.83 9.03
N LEU A 147 -2.54 -6.76 8.99
CA LEU A 147 -2.58 -7.91 8.08
C LEU A 147 -3.78 -8.81 8.35
N ARG A 148 -4.12 -9.06 9.63
CA ARG A 148 -5.32 -9.80 10.01
C ARG A 148 -6.60 -9.10 9.59
N GLU A 149 -6.65 -7.78 9.72
CA GLU A 149 -7.80 -6.99 9.27
C GLU A 149 -7.96 -7.05 7.74
N VAL A 150 -6.86 -7.03 6.98
CA VAL A 150 -6.90 -7.27 5.52
C VAL A 150 -7.42 -8.68 5.24
N ALA A 151 -6.89 -9.71 5.89
CA ALA A 151 -7.31 -11.10 5.69
C ALA A 151 -8.81 -11.29 5.95
N ARG A 152 -9.33 -10.71 7.03
CA ARG A 152 -10.76 -10.78 7.41
C ARG A 152 -11.69 -10.19 6.36
N ARG A 153 -11.22 -9.20 5.60
CA ARG A 153 -12.00 -8.53 4.54
C ARG A 153 -11.91 -9.20 3.18
N LEU A 154 -11.13 -10.24 3.06
CA LEU A 154 -10.94 -10.97 1.81
C LEU A 154 -11.78 -12.24 1.75
N LYS A 155 -12.20 -12.61 0.55
CA LYS A 155 -12.75 -13.95 0.29
C LYS A 155 -11.67 -15.01 0.53
N PRO A 156 -12.04 -16.22 0.94
CA PRO A 156 -11.10 -17.35 1.02
C PRO A 156 -10.37 -17.54 -0.32
N GLY A 157 -9.03 -17.65 -0.30
CA GLY A 157 -8.20 -17.81 -1.49
C GLY A 157 -7.96 -16.52 -2.29
N ALA A 158 -8.49 -15.38 -1.86
CA ALA A 158 -8.31 -14.11 -2.56
C ALA A 158 -6.84 -13.65 -2.55
N PRO A 159 -6.31 -13.10 -3.67
CA PRO A 159 -4.94 -12.60 -3.73
C PRO A 159 -4.76 -11.33 -2.91
N LEU A 160 -3.57 -11.23 -2.28
CA LEU A 160 -3.03 -10.00 -1.75
C LEU A 160 -1.69 -9.73 -2.44
N VAL A 161 -1.54 -8.54 -3.03
CA VAL A 161 -0.25 -8.02 -3.44
C VAL A 161 0.22 -7.01 -2.41
N ILE A 162 1.40 -7.24 -1.82
CA ILE A 162 1.96 -6.40 -0.77
C ILE A 162 3.36 -5.92 -1.15
N GLY A 163 3.56 -4.59 -1.07
CA GLY A 163 4.85 -3.95 -1.30
C GLY A 163 5.32 -3.21 -0.04
N CYS A 164 6.54 -3.51 0.41
CA CYS A 164 7.13 -2.83 1.56
C CYS A 164 8.67 -2.85 1.52
N ARG A 165 9.28 -2.03 2.37
CA ARG A 165 10.73 -2.11 2.59
C ARG A 165 11.06 -3.27 3.51
N VAL A 166 12.04 -4.08 3.09
CA VAL A 166 12.51 -5.28 3.80
C VAL A 166 14.04 -5.24 3.92
N GLY A 167 14.52 -5.40 5.12
CA GLY A 167 15.93 -5.33 5.46
C GLY A 167 16.47 -3.91 5.63
N LYS A 168 17.61 -3.82 6.31
CA LYS A 168 18.44 -2.62 6.41
C LYS A 168 19.83 -3.00 5.92
N ASP A 169 20.16 -2.60 4.69
CA ASP A 169 21.47 -2.80 4.10
C ASP A 169 22.10 -1.43 3.79
N PRO A 170 23.19 -1.05 4.48
CA PRO A 170 23.86 0.23 4.25
C PRO A 170 24.34 0.40 2.80
N VAL A 171 24.81 -0.68 2.15
CA VAL A 171 25.28 -0.64 0.77
C VAL A 171 24.11 -0.31 -0.19
N LEU A 172 22.98 -0.98 -0.03
CA LEU A 172 21.79 -0.71 -0.85
C LEU A 172 21.21 0.69 -0.57
N THR A 173 21.31 1.16 0.68
CA THR A 173 20.96 2.54 1.04
C THR A 173 21.87 3.53 0.30
N ASP A 174 23.19 3.31 0.26
CA ASP A 174 24.11 4.17 -0.46
C ASP A 174 23.86 4.14 -1.98
N VAL A 175 23.49 3.00 -2.56
CA VAL A 175 23.10 2.90 -3.97
C VAL A 175 21.86 3.77 -4.24
N GLU A 176 20.83 3.71 -3.37
CA GLU A 176 19.63 4.54 -3.48
C GLU A 176 19.98 6.03 -3.47
N PHE A 177 20.78 6.48 -2.50
CA PHE A 177 21.16 7.89 -2.38
C PHE A 177 22.09 8.37 -3.50
N ARG A 178 22.98 7.52 -4.02
CA ARG A 178 23.79 7.84 -5.23
C ARG A 178 22.91 8.01 -6.45
N ARG A 179 21.89 7.15 -6.60
CA ARG A 179 20.90 7.29 -7.68
C ARG A 179 20.12 8.61 -7.56
N LEU A 180 19.61 8.96 -6.39
CA LEU A 180 18.91 10.22 -6.15
C LEU A 180 19.79 11.43 -6.50
N ARG A 181 21.08 11.40 -6.13
CA ARG A 181 22.05 12.44 -6.48
C ARG A 181 22.24 12.55 -7.99
N ALA A 182 22.33 11.43 -8.71
CA ALA A 182 22.45 11.41 -10.16
C ALA A 182 21.22 12.01 -10.86
N HIS A 183 20.05 11.98 -10.22
CA HIS A 183 18.84 12.65 -10.67
C HIS A 183 18.74 14.13 -10.22
N GLY A 184 19.84 14.73 -9.73
CA GLY A 184 19.93 16.14 -9.44
C GLY A 184 19.43 16.56 -8.05
N ILE A 185 19.14 15.61 -7.14
CA ILE A 185 18.75 15.97 -5.77
C ILE A 185 19.98 16.56 -5.03
N PRO A 186 19.89 17.79 -4.47
CA PRO A 186 20.97 18.43 -3.76
C PRO A 186 21.41 17.63 -2.52
N LYS A 187 22.69 17.80 -2.14
CA LYS A 187 23.25 17.06 -0.99
C LYS A 187 22.50 17.35 0.32
N GLU A 188 22.16 18.60 0.55
CA GLU A 188 21.44 19.04 1.76
C GLU A 188 20.06 18.38 1.86
N GLU A 189 19.36 18.26 0.74
CA GLU A 189 18.08 17.57 0.64
C GLU A 189 18.24 16.06 0.87
N LEU A 190 19.31 15.45 0.33
CA LEU A 190 19.62 14.04 0.58
C LEU A 190 19.91 13.76 2.05
N ASP A 191 20.68 14.62 2.71
CA ASP A 191 21.01 14.51 4.13
C ASP A 191 19.73 14.65 4.99
N HIS A 192 18.82 15.56 4.62
CA HIS A 192 17.52 15.70 5.26
C HIS A 192 16.64 14.44 5.05
N ARG A 193 16.55 13.94 3.83
CA ARG A 193 15.79 12.71 3.51
C ARG A 193 16.33 11.50 4.27
N ARG A 194 17.65 11.36 4.40
CA ARG A 194 18.25 10.27 5.18
C ARG A 194 17.81 10.32 6.63
N LYS A 195 17.84 11.47 7.27
CA LYS A 195 17.37 11.67 8.65
C LYS A 195 15.89 11.34 8.80
N LEU A 196 15.04 11.80 7.87
CA LEU A 196 13.62 11.49 7.89
C LEU A 196 13.34 10.01 7.68
N PHE A 197 14.09 9.37 6.79
CA PHE A 197 14.00 7.93 6.55
C PHE A 197 14.33 7.15 7.81
N ASP A 198 15.45 7.44 8.44
CA ASP A 198 15.89 6.75 9.67
C ASP A 198 14.90 6.95 10.83
N ALA A 199 14.22 8.11 10.89
CA ALA A 199 13.28 8.44 11.96
C ALA A 199 11.86 7.89 11.74
N LYS A 200 11.42 7.68 10.50
CA LYS A 200 9.99 7.43 10.18
C LYS A 200 9.72 6.12 9.44
N VAL A 201 10.76 5.46 8.96
CA VAL A 201 10.63 4.22 8.22
C VAL A 201 11.25 3.10 9.03
N THR A 202 10.42 2.14 9.41
CA THR A 202 10.88 0.92 10.08
C THR A 202 10.70 -0.26 9.12
N PRO A 203 11.72 -0.62 8.33
CA PRO A 203 11.64 -1.76 7.42
C PRO A 203 11.29 -3.05 8.16
N ILE A 204 10.65 -3.98 7.47
CA ILE A 204 10.52 -5.35 7.96
C ILE A 204 11.92 -5.97 8.03
N GLU A 205 12.21 -6.71 9.07
CA GLU A 205 13.57 -7.21 9.34
C GLU A 205 14.15 -8.05 8.18
N SER A 206 13.33 -8.96 7.64
CA SER A 206 13.74 -9.88 6.57
C SER A 206 12.53 -10.42 5.78
N ASP A 207 12.79 -11.07 4.65
CA ASP A 207 11.75 -11.76 3.89
C ASP A 207 11.10 -12.88 4.74
N ALA A 208 11.89 -13.55 5.58
CA ALA A 208 11.39 -14.59 6.49
C ALA A 208 10.47 -13.99 7.57
N ALA A 209 10.81 -12.81 8.11
CA ALA A 209 9.96 -12.11 9.07
C ALA A 209 8.62 -11.69 8.44
N LEU A 210 8.66 -11.16 7.21
CA LEU A 210 7.43 -10.85 6.48
C LEU A 210 6.58 -12.10 6.22
N ALA A 211 7.21 -13.18 5.78
CA ALA A 211 6.52 -14.46 5.54
C ALA A 211 5.84 -14.99 6.80
N GLY A 212 6.55 -14.96 7.94
CA GLY A 212 5.98 -15.37 9.22
C GLY A 212 4.82 -14.50 9.70
N MET A 213 4.88 -13.17 9.46
CA MET A 213 3.75 -12.28 9.77
C MET A 213 2.54 -12.57 8.88
N LEU A 214 2.75 -12.80 7.59
CA LEU A 214 1.69 -13.15 6.65
C LEU A 214 1.02 -14.47 7.02
N GLU A 215 1.81 -15.49 7.34
CA GLU A 215 1.29 -16.80 7.79
C GLU A 215 0.47 -16.67 9.08
N GLN A 216 0.97 -15.94 10.08
CA GLN A 216 0.24 -15.67 11.32
C GLN A 216 -1.04 -14.85 11.11
N ALA A 217 -1.12 -14.09 10.01
CA ALA A 217 -2.32 -13.35 9.61
C ALA A 217 -3.29 -14.19 8.77
N GLY A 218 -2.95 -15.45 8.44
CA GLY A 218 -3.80 -16.35 7.68
C GLY A 218 -3.58 -16.31 6.16
N PHE A 219 -2.41 -15.84 5.71
CA PHE A 219 -2.02 -15.87 4.29
C PHE A 219 -1.10 -17.04 3.98
N THR A 220 -1.05 -17.44 2.70
CA THR A 220 -0.10 -18.42 2.19
C THR A 220 1.32 -17.84 2.12
N PRO A 221 2.36 -18.68 2.01
CA PRO A 221 3.72 -18.19 1.81
C PRO A 221 3.83 -17.21 0.62
N PRO A 222 4.45 -16.02 0.80
CA PRO A 222 4.53 -15.00 -0.23
C PRO A 222 5.50 -15.40 -1.35
N LYS A 223 5.14 -15.05 -2.60
CA LYS A 223 6.00 -15.20 -3.78
C LYS A 223 6.53 -13.82 -4.20
N PRO A 224 7.84 -13.64 -4.39
CA PRO A 224 8.37 -12.36 -4.84
C PRO A 224 7.93 -12.06 -6.26
N LEU A 225 7.48 -10.81 -6.50
CA LEU A 225 7.09 -10.29 -7.81
C LEU A 225 8.09 -9.27 -8.35
N PHE A 226 8.62 -8.42 -7.45
CA PHE A 226 9.47 -7.31 -7.84
C PHE A 226 10.43 -6.95 -6.70
N VAL A 227 11.65 -6.58 -7.06
CA VAL A 227 12.67 -6.10 -6.10
C VAL A 227 13.34 -4.86 -6.67
N SER A 228 13.35 -3.78 -5.91
CA SER A 228 14.14 -2.59 -6.18
C SER A 228 14.87 -2.19 -4.89
N LEU A 229 16.13 -2.54 -4.81
CA LEU A 229 16.95 -2.38 -3.61
C LEU A 229 16.29 -3.05 -2.37
N GLN A 230 15.90 -2.23 -1.40
CA GLN A 230 15.22 -2.71 -0.17
C GLN A 230 13.70 -2.71 -0.29
N PHE A 231 13.13 -2.19 -1.38
CA PHE A 231 11.68 -2.27 -1.61
C PHE A 231 11.35 -3.54 -2.39
N LYS A 232 10.47 -4.36 -1.82
CA LYS A 232 10.09 -5.65 -2.38
C LYS A 232 8.57 -5.77 -2.47
N VAL A 233 8.10 -6.43 -3.52
CA VAL A 233 6.68 -6.72 -3.74
C VAL A 233 6.48 -8.22 -3.80
N PHE A 234 5.44 -8.68 -3.13
CA PHE A 234 5.10 -10.09 -3.02
C PHE A 234 3.62 -10.31 -3.35
N LEU A 235 3.34 -11.48 -3.92
CA LEU A 235 2.01 -12.04 -4.09
C LEU A 235 1.79 -13.14 -3.07
N THR A 236 0.68 -13.06 -2.34
CA THR A 236 0.19 -14.12 -1.45
C THR A 236 -1.33 -14.27 -1.61
N GLN A 237 -1.95 -15.17 -0.86
CA GLN A 237 -3.39 -15.41 -0.88
C GLN A 237 -3.91 -15.58 0.54
N SER A 238 -5.13 -15.12 0.81
CA SER A 238 -5.82 -15.48 2.05
C SER A 238 -6.00 -17.00 2.14
N GLY A 239 -5.89 -17.56 3.33
CA GLY A 239 -6.14 -18.98 3.55
C GLY A 239 -7.53 -19.38 3.08
N THR A 240 -7.67 -20.60 2.58
CA THR A 240 -9.00 -21.21 2.39
C THR A 240 -9.57 -21.50 3.76
N ALA A 241 -10.87 -21.21 3.97
CA ALA A 241 -11.53 -21.64 5.20
C ALA A 241 -11.29 -23.14 5.38
N SER A 242 -10.66 -23.52 6.50
CA SER A 242 -10.58 -24.93 6.86
C SER A 242 -11.99 -25.48 6.89
N GLN A 243 -12.30 -26.44 6.01
CA GLN A 243 -13.51 -27.22 6.15
C GLN A 243 -13.35 -28.02 7.46
N GLY A 244 -13.92 -27.49 8.54
CA GLY A 244 -14.09 -28.17 9.81
C GLY A 244 -15.35 -29.02 9.80
#